data_d26353784b9e34016afdf4f16b613220
#
_entry.id   d26353784b9e34016afdf4f16b613220
#
_cell.length_a   1.000
_cell.length_b   1.000
_cell.length_c   1.000
_cell.angle_alpha   90.00
_cell.angle_beta   90.00
_cell.angle_gamma   90.00
#
_symmetry.space_group_name_H-M   'P 1'
#
loop_
_entity.id
_entity.type
_entity.pdbx_description
1 polymer ?
#
loop_
_entity_poly.entity_id
_entity_poly.type
_entity_poly.pdbx_seq_one_letter_code
_entity_poly.pdbx_strand_id
1 'polypeptide(L)'
;MADQNKKNQQEPDIHQLLKVRREKLAELQNAGKDPFQITKYNQTHHSLEVKKLYEEHEAEILAGRAPLNTEGMDEAQAREALNADYNERRAIMDAQPIHVSIAGRMMFKRVMGKASFCNIRDLQGTIQVYVAKDAIGEESYADFKKSDIGDIYGVEGFAFRTKTGEISIHAEKMTLLSKSLQILPEKYHGITDTDMRYRQRYVDLIMNEDVKKTFIKRSLILKEIRNFLSGRDFMEVETPTLVSNAGGAAARPFETHYNALNEDVKLRISLELYLKRLIVGGLERVFEIGRVYRNEGVDTRHNPEFTLMELYQAYTDYEGMMELTESMFRYLAEKVCGSTKISYNGIEIDFGKPFERLTMNDAIKKYAGIDFDAVETDEEAKQLAKEHHIEFENRHTKGDIINLFFEEYCEKKLIQPTFIMDHPLSISPLTKKKPSDPNKVERFELFINTWEMCNAYSELNDPIDQRERFAQQDANAAAGDDEAQHTDEDFLNALEIGMPPTGGIGYGIDRLVMLLTDSPAIRDVLLFPTMKSIDK
;
A
#
# COMPACT_ATOMS: atom_id res chain seq x y z
N MET A 1 -2.27 -32.29 50.18
CA MET A 1 -0.94 -32.59 49.64
C MET A 1 -1.15 -33.34 48.34
N ALA A 2 -1.23 -32.60 47.28
CA ALA A 2 -1.13 -33.10 45.92
C ALA A 2 -0.84 -31.89 45.02
N ASP A 3 0.18 -32.06 44.24
CA ASP A 3 0.53 -31.35 43.01
C ASP A 3 1.69 -30.35 43.06
N GLN A 4 2.87 -30.95 43.07
CA GLN A 4 4.07 -30.30 42.57
C GLN A 4 4.72 -31.22 41.54
N ASN A 5 4.28 -31.14 40.27
CA ASN A 5 5.03 -31.67 39.12
C ASN A 5 4.61 -30.98 37.82
N LYS A 6 4.75 -29.65 37.78
CA LYS A 6 4.92 -28.96 36.49
C LYS A 6 6.40 -29.01 36.14
N LYS A 7 6.78 -29.91 35.23
CA LYS A 7 8.10 -29.93 34.59
C LYS A 7 8.37 -28.55 34.03
N ASN A 8 9.39 -27.86 34.54
CA ASN A 8 10.09 -26.77 33.87
C ASN A 8 10.61 -27.30 32.53
N GLN A 9 9.87 -27.11 31.46
CA GLN A 9 10.45 -27.12 30.13
C GLN A 9 11.20 -25.78 30.00
N GLN A 10 12.52 -25.80 30.24
CA GLN A 10 13.40 -24.71 29.90
C GLN A 10 13.21 -24.45 28.40
N GLU A 11 12.87 -23.20 28.02
CA GLU A 11 12.90 -22.77 26.62
C GLU A 11 14.30 -23.03 26.08
N PRO A 12 14.43 -23.71 24.92
CA PRO A 12 15.73 -24.03 24.36
C PRO A 12 16.49 -22.73 24.05
N ASP A 13 17.77 -22.69 24.46
CA ASP A 13 18.66 -21.55 24.18
C ASP A 13 18.67 -21.28 22.67
N ILE A 14 18.21 -20.08 22.28
CA ILE A 14 18.13 -19.64 20.87
C ILE A 14 19.48 -19.80 20.17
N HIS A 15 20.59 -19.49 20.85
CA HIS A 15 21.94 -19.68 20.28
C HIS A 15 22.23 -21.13 19.96
N GLN A 16 21.77 -22.05 20.76
CA GLN A 16 21.95 -23.48 20.48
C GLN A 16 21.12 -23.95 19.30
N LEU A 17 19.88 -23.47 19.16
CA LEU A 17 19.03 -23.79 18.00
C LEU A 17 19.63 -23.25 16.69
N LEU A 18 20.15 -22.02 16.71
CA LEU A 18 20.82 -21.42 15.56
C LEU A 18 22.10 -22.19 15.16
N LYS A 19 22.85 -22.68 16.17
CA LYS A 19 24.03 -23.53 15.94
C LYS A 19 23.64 -24.86 15.26
N VAL A 20 22.62 -25.53 15.78
CA VAL A 20 22.11 -26.79 15.20
C VAL A 20 21.69 -26.63 13.73
N ARG A 21 21.04 -25.52 13.37
CA ARG A 21 20.67 -25.26 11.97
C ARG A 21 21.89 -25.11 11.05
N ARG A 22 22.96 -24.46 11.52
CA ARG A 22 24.23 -24.33 10.79
C ARG A 22 24.95 -25.68 10.67
N GLU A 23 24.93 -26.51 11.69
CA GLU A 23 25.49 -27.87 11.67
C GLU A 23 24.75 -28.74 10.63
N LYS A 24 23.42 -28.69 10.59
CA LYS A 24 22.62 -29.39 9.57
C LYS A 24 22.94 -28.92 8.15
N LEU A 25 23.18 -27.62 7.95
CA LEU A 25 23.62 -27.12 6.65
C LEU A 25 25.00 -27.67 6.28
N ALA A 26 25.95 -27.67 7.20
CA ALA A 26 27.30 -28.22 6.97
C ALA A 26 27.24 -29.73 6.65
N GLU A 27 26.37 -30.51 7.30
CA GLU A 27 26.13 -31.92 6.97
C GLU A 27 25.67 -32.08 5.51
N LEU A 28 24.70 -31.25 5.06
CA LEU A 28 24.20 -31.28 3.68
C LEU A 28 25.29 -30.88 2.69
N GLN A 29 26.08 -29.85 2.97
CA GLN A 29 27.21 -29.43 2.13
C GLN A 29 28.27 -30.52 1.99
N ASN A 30 28.64 -31.14 3.10
CA ASN A 30 29.63 -32.26 3.10
C ASN A 30 29.11 -33.49 2.35
N ALA A 31 27.80 -33.70 2.31
CA ALA A 31 27.16 -34.76 1.55
C ALA A 31 26.93 -34.42 0.06
N GLY A 32 27.39 -33.27 -0.43
CA GLY A 32 27.18 -32.79 -1.80
C GLY A 32 25.73 -32.38 -2.10
N LYS A 33 24.94 -32.07 -1.07
CA LYS A 33 23.53 -31.69 -1.16
C LYS A 33 23.32 -30.23 -0.74
N ASP A 34 24.27 -29.36 -1.05
CA ASP A 34 24.20 -27.93 -0.69
C ASP A 34 23.02 -27.25 -1.41
N PRO A 35 21.96 -26.82 -0.68
CA PRO A 35 20.80 -26.18 -1.30
C PRO A 35 21.16 -24.84 -1.96
N PHE A 36 22.23 -24.17 -1.53
CA PHE A 36 22.65 -22.87 -2.08
C PHE A 36 23.37 -22.97 -3.42
N GLN A 37 23.67 -24.19 -3.90
CA GLN A 37 24.17 -24.43 -5.26
C GLN A 37 23.04 -24.53 -6.30
N ILE A 38 21.78 -24.63 -5.85
CA ILE A 38 20.62 -24.71 -6.76
C ILE A 38 20.28 -23.30 -7.23
N THR A 39 20.47 -23.05 -8.53
CA THR A 39 20.25 -21.72 -9.14
C THR A 39 18.88 -21.58 -9.80
N LYS A 40 18.17 -22.68 -10.07
CA LYS A 40 16.87 -22.69 -10.74
C LYS A 40 16.02 -23.85 -10.26
N TYR A 41 14.73 -23.60 -10.09
CA TYR A 41 13.71 -24.63 -9.88
C TYR A 41 12.53 -24.40 -10.83
N ASN A 42 11.99 -25.48 -11.40
CA ASN A 42 10.89 -25.39 -12.37
C ASN A 42 9.54 -25.49 -11.65
N GLN A 43 9.06 -24.37 -11.12
CA GLN A 43 7.72 -24.26 -10.57
C GLN A 43 6.70 -24.15 -11.70
N THR A 44 5.66 -25.01 -11.69
CA THR A 44 4.58 -24.97 -12.69
C THR A 44 3.31 -24.31 -12.19
N HIS A 45 3.01 -24.42 -10.90
CA HIS A 45 1.78 -23.93 -10.28
C HIS A 45 2.05 -23.31 -8.90
N HIS A 46 1.13 -22.46 -8.48
CA HIS A 46 1.02 -21.99 -7.09
C HIS A 46 -0.04 -22.78 -6.32
N SER A 47 -0.01 -22.68 -4.99
CA SER A 47 -0.87 -23.44 -4.07
C SER A 47 -2.36 -23.32 -4.36
N LEU A 48 -2.88 -22.12 -4.63
CA LEU A 48 -4.31 -21.93 -4.93
C LEU A 48 -4.68 -22.39 -6.35
N GLU A 49 -3.76 -22.27 -7.30
CA GLU A 49 -3.95 -22.79 -8.66
C GLU A 49 -4.10 -24.32 -8.64
N VAL A 50 -3.28 -25.01 -7.85
CA VAL A 50 -3.40 -26.46 -7.66
C VAL A 50 -4.76 -26.83 -7.09
N LYS A 51 -5.22 -26.12 -6.05
CA LYS A 51 -6.53 -26.38 -5.42
C LYS A 51 -7.66 -26.19 -6.43
N LYS A 52 -7.66 -25.06 -7.14
CA LYS A 52 -8.67 -24.75 -8.16
C LYS A 52 -8.67 -25.79 -9.29
N LEU A 53 -7.50 -26.09 -9.83
CA LEU A 53 -7.34 -27.07 -10.91
C LEU A 53 -7.85 -28.45 -10.49
N TYR A 54 -7.57 -28.86 -9.25
CA TYR A 54 -8.06 -30.13 -8.72
C TYR A 54 -9.58 -30.13 -8.57
N GLU A 55 -10.18 -29.06 -8.06
CA GLU A 55 -11.64 -28.92 -7.91
C GLU A 55 -12.38 -28.97 -9.24
N GLU A 56 -11.85 -28.26 -10.25
CA GLU A 56 -12.40 -28.25 -11.62
C GLU A 56 -12.31 -29.66 -12.24
N HIS A 57 -11.16 -30.31 -12.13
CA HIS A 57 -10.96 -31.66 -12.65
C HIS A 57 -11.81 -32.72 -11.93
N GLU A 58 -11.90 -32.66 -10.59
CA GLU A 58 -12.75 -33.53 -9.80
C GLU A 58 -14.24 -33.39 -10.20
N ALA A 59 -14.70 -32.15 -10.39
CA ALA A 59 -16.05 -31.86 -10.82
C ALA A 59 -16.36 -32.43 -12.22
N GLU A 60 -15.41 -32.35 -13.15
CA GLU A 60 -15.53 -32.88 -14.50
C GLU A 60 -15.58 -34.41 -14.49
N ILE A 61 -14.61 -35.07 -13.84
CA ILE A 61 -14.48 -36.54 -13.83
C ILE A 61 -15.62 -37.22 -13.07
N LEU A 62 -16.08 -36.60 -11.98
CA LEU A 62 -17.18 -37.11 -11.16
C LEU A 62 -18.56 -36.60 -11.62
N ALA A 63 -18.65 -35.92 -12.75
CA ALA A 63 -19.91 -35.45 -13.31
C ALA A 63 -20.89 -36.61 -13.55
N GLY A 64 -22.10 -36.49 -13.03
CA GLY A 64 -23.12 -37.54 -13.13
C GLY A 64 -23.09 -38.63 -12.05
N ARG A 65 -22.10 -38.64 -11.16
CA ARG A 65 -22.10 -39.49 -9.98
C ARG A 65 -23.10 -38.97 -8.94
N ALA A 66 -24.01 -39.86 -8.51
CA ALA A 66 -24.93 -39.51 -7.43
C ALA A 66 -24.18 -39.29 -6.10
N PRO A 67 -24.51 -38.26 -5.33
CA PRO A 67 -23.95 -38.09 -3.99
C PRO A 67 -24.28 -39.29 -3.10
N LEU A 68 -23.33 -39.71 -2.26
CA LEU A 68 -23.55 -40.77 -1.31
C LEU A 68 -24.65 -40.37 -0.33
N ASN A 69 -25.71 -41.19 -0.23
CA ASN A 69 -26.75 -41.00 0.77
C ASN A 69 -26.48 -41.95 1.96
N THR A 70 -26.33 -41.39 3.14
CA THR A 70 -26.14 -42.11 4.41
C THR A 70 -27.37 -42.05 5.32
N GLU A 71 -28.49 -41.52 4.85
CA GLU A 71 -29.75 -41.45 5.60
C GLU A 71 -30.25 -42.87 5.96
N GLY A 72 -30.56 -43.09 7.23
CA GLY A 72 -31.02 -44.39 7.76
C GLY A 72 -29.91 -45.42 8.07
N MET A 73 -28.63 -45.06 7.89
CA MET A 73 -27.49 -45.91 8.30
C MET A 73 -27.14 -45.64 9.77
N ASP A 74 -26.68 -46.70 10.46
CA ASP A 74 -26.02 -46.51 11.75
C ASP A 74 -24.62 -45.89 11.57
N GLU A 75 -24.00 -45.45 12.66
CA GLU A 75 -22.69 -44.76 12.62
C GLU A 75 -21.55 -45.63 11.99
N ALA A 76 -21.58 -46.93 12.23
CA ALA A 76 -20.58 -47.86 11.69
C ALA A 76 -20.80 -48.05 10.18
N GLN A 77 -22.04 -48.26 9.75
CA GLN A 77 -22.43 -48.39 8.35
C GLN A 77 -22.15 -47.13 7.56
N ALA A 78 -22.50 -45.94 8.10
CA ALA A 78 -22.21 -44.66 7.49
C ALA A 78 -20.69 -44.44 7.31
N ARG A 79 -19.89 -44.80 8.32
CA ARG A 79 -18.43 -44.69 8.26
C ARG A 79 -17.83 -45.62 7.21
N GLU A 80 -18.33 -46.86 7.08
CA GLU A 80 -17.90 -47.82 6.07
C GLU A 80 -18.26 -47.33 4.66
N ALA A 81 -19.49 -46.86 4.45
CA ALA A 81 -19.94 -46.31 3.19
C ALA A 81 -19.12 -45.08 2.76
N LEU A 82 -18.84 -44.14 3.67
CA LEU A 82 -17.99 -42.98 3.43
C LEU A 82 -16.55 -43.41 3.05
N ASN A 83 -15.99 -44.43 3.71
CA ASN A 83 -14.67 -44.93 3.36
C ASN A 83 -14.65 -45.62 1.98
N ALA A 84 -15.68 -46.37 1.63
CA ALA A 84 -15.81 -46.98 0.32
C ALA A 84 -15.92 -45.91 -0.79
N ASP A 85 -16.80 -44.92 -0.62
CA ASP A 85 -16.95 -43.80 -1.55
C ASP A 85 -15.64 -43.04 -1.74
N TYR A 86 -14.94 -42.72 -0.63
CA TYR A 86 -13.63 -42.05 -0.70
C TYR A 86 -12.63 -42.87 -1.52
N ASN A 87 -12.54 -44.19 -1.27
CA ASN A 87 -11.57 -45.05 -1.97
C ASN A 87 -11.88 -45.15 -3.46
N GLU A 88 -13.16 -45.24 -3.82
CA GLU A 88 -13.62 -45.28 -5.21
C GLU A 88 -13.33 -43.94 -5.93
N ARG A 89 -13.73 -42.80 -5.34
CA ARG A 89 -13.43 -41.47 -5.88
C ARG A 89 -11.93 -41.29 -6.07
N ARG A 90 -11.15 -41.69 -5.08
CA ARG A 90 -9.69 -41.62 -5.14
C ARG A 90 -9.13 -42.47 -6.28
N ALA A 91 -9.58 -43.71 -6.45
CA ALA A 91 -9.12 -44.57 -7.53
C ALA A 91 -9.42 -43.97 -8.92
N ILE A 92 -10.59 -43.33 -9.08
CA ILE A 92 -10.96 -42.64 -10.31
C ILE A 92 -10.01 -41.44 -10.57
N MET A 93 -9.73 -40.64 -9.57
CA MET A 93 -8.83 -39.47 -9.68
C MET A 93 -7.37 -39.89 -9.88
N ASP A 94 -6.91 -40.93 -9.18
CA ASP A 94 -5.54 -41.48 -9.30
C ASP A 94 -5.27 -42.13 -10.70
N ALA A 95 -6.31 -42.47 -11.45
CA ALA A 95 -6.20 -42.93 -12.84
C ALA A 95 -5.87 -41.78 -13.83
N GLN A 96 -6.13 -40.55 -13.46
CA GLN A 96 -5.83 -39.32 -14.23
C GLN A 96 -5.20 -38.26 -13.34
N PRO A 97 -3.97 -38.48 -12.83
CA PRO A 97 -3.37 -37.62 -11.82
C PRO A 97 -2.96 -36.28 -12.41
N ILE A 98 -3.19 -35.21 -11.64
CA ILE A 98 -2.73 -33.87 -11.95
C ILE A 98 -1.33 -33.69 -11.37
N HIS A 99 -0.30 -33.86 -12.21
CA HIS A 99 1.08 -33.63 -11.80
C HIS A 99 1.40 -32.14 -11.72
N VAL A 100 2.01 -31.74 -10.62
CA VAL A 100 2.36 -30.36 -10.32
C VAL A 100 3.76 -30.26 -9.74
N SER A 101 4.37 -29.10 -9.94
CA SER A 101 5.60 -28.71 -9.28
C SER A 101 5.36 -27.35 -8.61
N ILE A 102 5.47 -27.31 -7.29
CA ILE A 102 5.33 -26.09 -6.48
C ILE A 102 6.62 -25.77 -5.75
N ALA A 103 6.79 -24.50 -5.36
CA ALA A 103 7.89 -24.08 -4.49
C ALA A 103 7.38 -23.11 -3.43
N GLY A 104 7.91 -23.23 -2.22
CA GLY A 104 7.51 -22.34 -1.14
C GLY A 104 8.16 -22.66 0.20
N ARG A 105 7.80 -21.87 1.20
CA ARG A 105 8.32 -22.00 2.56
C ARG A 105 7.53 -23.02 3.37
N MET A 106 8.23 -23.93 4.03
CA MET A 106 7.63 -24.88 4.95
C MET A 106 7.23 -24.18 6.26
N MET A 107 5.93 -24.08 6.51
CA MET A 107 5.36 -23.38 7.67
C MET A 107 4.88 -24.32 8.78
N PHE A 108 4.76 -25.60 8.46
CA PHE A 108 4.34 -26.64 9.40
C PHE A 108 4.90 -27.99 8.97
N LYS A 109 5.24 -28.83 9.94
CA LYS A 109 5.68 -30.20 9.69
C LYS A 109 5.22 -31.13 10.82
N ARG A 110 4.65 -32.28 10.44
CA ARG A 110 4.25 -33.34 11.36
C ARG A 110 4.77 -34.69 10.83
N VAL A 111 5.71 -35.27 11.56
CA VAL A 111 6.31 -36.57 11.24
C VAL A 111 5.54 -37.70 11.93
N MET A 112 5.09 -38.72 11.19
CA MET A 112 4.33 -39.86 11.68
C MET A 112 4.89 -41.16 11.12
N GLY A 113 6.04 -41.60 11.65
CA GLY A 113 6.67 -42.89 11.24
C GLY A 113 7.17 -42.87 9.78
N LYS A 114 6.51 -43.64 8.90
CA LYS A 114 6.86 -43.78 7.48
C LYS A 114 6.19 -42.70 6.58
N ALA A 115 5.28 -41.93 7.12
CA ALA A 115 4.59 -40.85 6.42
C ALA A 115 4.66 -39.58 7.23
N SER A 116 4.52 -38.43 6.58
CA SER A 116 4.56 -37.12 7.18
C SER A 116 3.63 -36.16 6.44
N PHE A 117 3.24 -35.08 7.10
CA PHE A 117 2.59 -33.95 6.46
C PHE A 117 3.41 -32.70 6.70
N CYS A 118 3.48 -31.84 5.70
CA CYS A 118 3.96 -30.48 5.86
C CYS A 118 3.07 -29.51 5.09
N ASN A 119 3.13 -28.23 5.46
CA ASN A 119 2.44 -27.17 4.74
C ASN A 119 3.48 -26.29 4.06
N ILE A 120 3.35 -26.14 2.75
CA ILE A 120 4.18 -25.25 1.93
C ILE A 120 3.37 -23.98 1.63
N ARG A 121 3.94 -22.83 1.94
CA ARG A 121 3.36 -21.51 1.68
C ARG A 121 4.11 -20.83 0.56
N ASP A 122 3.37 -20.34 -0.43
CA ASP A 122 3.88 -19.57 -1.56
C ASP A 122 3.27 -18.14 -1.62
N LEU A 123 3.30 -17.52 -2.80
CA LEU A 123 2.72 -16.20 -3.02
C LEU A 123 1.20 -16.18 -2.80
N GLN A 124 0.50 -17.21 -3.31
CA GLN A 124 -0.96 -17.22 -3.33
C GLN A 124 -1.58 -17.76 -2.04
N GLY A 125 -0.91 -18.70 -1.35
CA GLY A 125 -1.46 -19.27 -0.13
C GLY A 125 -0.64 -20.43 0.44
N THR A 126 -1.35 -21.41 1.01
CA THR A 126 -0.77 -22.58 1.65
C THR A 126 -1.43 -23.85 1.15
N ILE A 127 -0.62 -24.86 0.84
CA ILE A 127 -1.09 -26.19 0.49
C ILE A 127 -0.42 -27.26 1.37
N GLN A 128 -1.19 -28.29 1.72
CA GLN A 128 -0.68 -29.43 2.44
C GLN A 128 0.08 -30.36 1.48
N VAL A 129 1.18 -30.93 1.95
CA VAL A 129 1.97 -31.93 1.23
C VAL A 129 2.05 -33.18 2.07
N TYR A 130 1.66 -34.32 1.49
CA TYR A 130 1.84 -35.66 2.04
C TYR A 130 3.17 -36.21 1.56
N VAL A 131 4.04 -36.57 2.49
CA VAL A 131 5.39 -37.04 2.24
C VAL A 131 5.52 -38.48 2.76
N ALA A 132 5.58 -39.46 1.86
CA ALA A 132 5.71 -40.86 2.21
C ALA A 132 7.13 -41.36 1.90
N LYS A 133 7.70 -42.19 2.81
CA LYS A 133 9.06 -42.74 2.69
C LYS A 133 9.23 -43.58 1.41
N ASP A 134 8.22 -44.36 1.07
CA ASP A 134 8.18 -45.22 -0.10
C ASP A 134 8.01 -44.47 -1.42
N ALA A 135 7.44 -43.27 -1.39
CA ALA A 135 7.29 -42.43 -2.56
C ALA A 135 8.55 -41.61 -2.89
N ILE A 136 9.17 -40.94 -1.89
CA ILE A 136 10.33 -40.10 -2.12
C ILE A 136 11.68 -40.78 -1.87
N GLY A 137 11.67 -42.02 -1.39
CA GLY A 137 12.86 -42.79 -1.03
C GLY A 137 13.35 -42.56 0.40
N GLU A 138 14.11 -43.56 0.90
CA GLU A 138 14.56 -43.59 2.31
C GLU A 138 15.47 -42.40 2.66
N GLU A 139 16.43 -42.11 1.79
CA GLU A 139 17.40 -41.04 2.00
C GLU A 139 16.75 -39.68 1.99
N SER A 140 15.95 -39.35 0.97
CA SER A 140 15.21 -38.07 0.87
C SER A 140 14.25 -37.87 2.03
N TYR A 141 13.61 -38.97 2.51
CA TYR A 141 12.73 -38.92 3.67
C TYR A 141 13.51 -38.67 4.97
N ALA A 142 14.73 -39.21 5.10
CA ALA A 142 15.60 -38.96 6.24
C ALA A 142 16.04 -37.47 6.27
N ASP A 143 16.40 -36.90 5.12
CA ASP A 143 16.75 -35.50 4.97
C ASP A 143 15.54 -34.60 5.28
N PHE A 144 14.37 -34.94 4.75
CA PHE A 144 13.12 -34.21 5.08
C PHE A 144 12.82 -34.24 6.58
N LYS A 145 13.03 -35.33 7.29
CA LYS A 145 12.82 -35.39 8.75
C LYS A 145 13.75 -34.45 9.50
N LYS A 146 14.97 -34.22 9.02
CA LYS A 146 15.95 -33.29 9.62
C LYS A 146 15.66 -31.81 9.26
N SER A 147 14.80 -31.51 8.28
CA SER A 147 14.49 -30.14 7.87
C SER A 147 13.84 -29.34 8.99
N ASP A 148 13.90 -28.01 8.88
CA ASP A 148 13.37 -27.09 9.89
C ASP A 148 12.22 -26.25 9.33
N ILE A 149 11.32 -25.80 10.19
CA ILE A 149 10.31 -24.80 9.84
C ILE A 149 11.02 -23.53 9.35
N GLY A 150 10.57 -22.99 8.22
CA GLY A 150 11.20 -21.89 7.54
C GLY A 150 12.04 -22.29 6.32
N ASP A 151 12.45 -23.55 6.18
CA ASP A 151 13.14 -24.05 4.98
C ASP A 151 12.27 -23.86 3.74
N ILE A 152 12.90 -23.59 2.59
CA ILE A 152 12.20 -23.46 1.30
C ILE A 152 12.37 -24.74 0.53
N TYR A 153 11.26 -25.32 0.11
CA TYR A 153 11.20 -26.58 -0.63
C TYR A 153 10.55 -26.40 -2.00
N GLY A 154 11.10 -27.11 -2.98
CA GLY A 154 10.43 -27.50 -4.19
C GLY A 154 9.79 -28.88 -4.00
N VAL A 155 8.57 -29.05 -4.45
CA VAL A 155 7.78 -30.29 -4.34
C VAL A 155 7.23 -30.66 -5.70
N GLU A 156 7.64 -31.79 -6.22
CA GLU A 156 7.09 -32.42 -7.42
C GLU A 156 6.19 -33.58 -6.98
N GLY A 157 5.01 -33.72 -7.58
CA GLY A 157 4.07 -34.80 -7.27
C GLY A 157 2.70 -34.56 -7.89
N PHE A 158 1.68 -35.20 -7.38
CA PHE A 158 0.32 -35.05 -7.90
C PHE A 158 -0.67 -34.60 -6.83
N ALA A 159 -1.69 -33.85 -7.27
CA ALA A 159 -2.75 -33.36 -6.39
C ALA A 159 -3.73 -34.49 -6.04
N PHE A 160 -4.19 -34.51 -4.78
CA PHE A 160 -5.19 -35.47 -4.31
C PHE A 160 -6.01 -34.87 -3.15
N ARG A 161 -7.17 -35.45 -2.88
CA ARG A 161 -7.99 -35.08 -1.71
C ARG A 161 -7.77 -36.07 -0.59
N THR A 162 -7.49 -35.58 0.61
CA THR A 162 -7.36 -36.43 1.81
C THR A 162 -8.72 -36.93 2.29
N LYS A 163 -8.75 -37.93 3.17
CA LYS A 163 -10.00 -38.42 3.82
C LYS A 163 -10.77 -37.34 4.59
N THR A 164 -10.07 -36.30 5.05
CA THR A 164 -10.67 -35.16 5.74
C THR A 164 -11.13 -34.04 4.80
N GLY A 165 -11.01 -34.23 3.49
CA GLY A 165 -11.47 -33.30 2.46
C GLY A 165 -10.43 -32.26 2.02
N GLU A 166 -9.23 -32.20 2.64
CA GLU A 166 -8.19 -31.22 2.26
C GLU A 166 -7.51 -31.62 0.95
N ILE A 167 -7.44 -30.68 0.00
CA ILE A 167 -6.67 -30.85 -1.24
C ILE A 167 -5.19 -30.70 -0.92
N SER A 168 -4.42 -31.71 -1.26
CA SER A 168 -3.02 -31.86 -0.89
C SER A 168 -2.20 -32.35 -2.08
N ILE A 169 -0.87 -32.25 -1.99
CA ILE A 169 0.05 -32.84 -2.96
C ILE A 169 0.66 -34.11 -2.36
N HIS A 170 0.56 -35.22 -3.07
CA HIS A 170 1.33 -36.43 -2.79
C HIS A 170 2.72 -36.23 -3.39
N ALA A 171 3.73 -36.03 -2.54
CA ALA A 171 5.08 -35.77 -3.01
C ALA A 171 5.71 -37.01 -3.61
N GLU A 172 6.25 -36.90 -4.79
CA GLU A 172 7.12 -37.88 -5.49
C GLU A 172 8.58 -37.46 -5.37
N LYS A 173 8.83 -36.12 -5.24
CA LYS A 173 10.17 -35.59 -5.02
C LYS A 173 10.11 -34.33 -4.16
N MET A 174 11.06 -34.23 -3.23
CA MET A 174 11.26 -33.08 -2.35
C MET A 174 12.68 -32.56 -2.55
N THR A 175 12.81 -31.28 -2.91
CA THR A 175 14.10 -30.62 -3.12
C THR A 175 14.24 -29.46 -2.16
N LEU A 176 15.23 -29.48 -1.26
CA LEU A 176 15.54 -28.35 -0.41
C LEU A 176 16.20 -27.26 -1.26
N LEU A 177 15.52 -26.12 -1.43
CA LEU A 177 15.97 -25.00 -2.26
C LEU A 177 16.74 -23.95 -1.46
N SER A 178 16.42 -23.82 -0.16
CA SER A 178 17.12 -22.89 0.74
C SER A 178 16.93 -23.33 2.19
N LYS A 179 18.02 -23.31 2.95
CA LYS A 179 18.02 -23.61 4.38
C LYS A 179 17.78 -22.36 5.19
N SER A 180 16.74 -22.37 6.01
CA SER A 180 16.49 -21.30 6.99
C SER A 180 17.45 -21.43 8.18
N LEU A 181 18.33 -20.46 8.35
CA LEU A 181 19.30 -20.44 9.45
C LEU A 181 18.80 -19.64 10.67
N GLN A 182 17.72 -18.88 10.50
CA GLN A 182 17.03 -18.17 11.59
C GLN A 182 15.74 -18.89 11.96
N ILE A 183 15.29 -18.68 13.20
CA ILE A 183 14.03 -19.21 13.70
C ILE A 183 12.94 -18.19 13.39
N LEU A 184 11.86 -18.65 12.78
CA LEU A 184 10.67 -17.82 12.64
C LEU A 184 9.97 -17.66 13.98
N PRO A 185 9.37 -16.50 14.28
CA PRO A 185 8.55 -16.32 15.48
C PRO A 185 7.45 -17.39 15.56
N GLU A 186 7.04 -17.75 16.80
CA GLU A 186 5.99 -18.74 16.98
C GLU A 186 4.66 -18.30 16.35
N LYS A 187 3.98 -19.23 15.69
CA LYS A 187 2.76 -19.00 14.92
C LYS A 187 1.62 -18.37 15.74
N TYR A 188 1.58 -18.65 17.05
CA TYR A 188 0.49 -18.20 17.93
C TYR A 188 0.69 -16.80 18.51
N HIS A 189 1.91 -16.30 18.54
CA HIS A 189 2.21 -14.97 19.06
C HIS A 189 2.64 -13.99 17.95
N GLY A 190 3.09 -14.48 16.78
CA GLY A 190 3.58 -13.64 15.68
C GLY A 190 4.66 -12.65 16.12
N ILE A 191 4.90 -11.65 15.33
CA ILE A 191 5.57 -10.43 15.79
C ILE A 191 4.46 -9.51 16.29
N THR A 192 4.24 -9.46 17.60
CA THR A 192 3.25 -8.57 18.23
C THR A 192 3.76 -7.14 18.38
N ASP A 193 5.08 -6.98 18.47
CA ASP A 193 5.73 -5.69 18.49
C ASP A 193 5.67 -5.02 17.10
N THR A 194 4.93 -3.94 17.02
CA THR A 194 4.72 -3.17 15.79
C THR A 194 6.02 -2.58 15.24
N ASP A 195 6.95 -2.14 16.10
CA ASP A 195 8.24 -1.60 15.69
C ASP A 195 9.08 -2.69 15.00
N MET A 196 9.15 -3.88 15.59
CA MET A 196 9.82 -5.04 14.99
C MET A 196 9.19 -5.46 13.66
N ARG A 197 7.85 -5.38 13.50
CA ARG A 197 7.17 -5.67 12.24
C ARG A 197 7.63 -4.74 11.12
N TYR A 198 7.78 -3.47 11.40
CA TYR A 198 8.25 -2.50 10.40
C TYR A 198 9.74 -2.68 10.07
N ARG A 199 10.58 -2.97 11.07
CA ARG A 199 12.03 -3.18 10.88
C ARG A 199 12.36 -4.50 10.17
N GLN A 200 11.62 -5.56 10.49
CA GLN A 200 11.76 -6.90 9.91
C GLN A 200 10.57 -7.23 8.99
N ARG A 201 10.24 -6.35 8.08
CA ARG A 201 9.10 -6.50 7.17
C ARG A 201 9.08 -7.84 6.43
N TYR A 202 10.25 -8.37 6.07
CA TYR A 202 10.38 -9.69 5.45
C TYR A 202 9.90 -10.83 6.37
N VAL A 203 10.03 -10.71 7.68
CA VAL A 203 9.44 -11.68 8.63
C VAL A 203 7.95 -11.44 8.81
N ASP A 204 7.52 -10.16 8.91
CA ASP A 204 6.11 -9.77 8.97
C ASP A 204 5.32 -10.32 7.76
N LEU A 205 5.86 -10.20 6.54
CA LEU A 205 5.29 -10.79 5.32
C LEU A 205 5.20 -12.32 5.33
N ILE A 206 6.10 -12.99 6.06
CA ILE A 206 6.04 -14.44 6.23
C ILE A 206 4.96 -14.82 7.25
N MET A 207 4.85 -14.09 8.35
CA MET A 207 4.00 -14.47 9.48
C MET A 207 2.56 -14.00 9.33
N ASN A 208 2.35 -12.79 8.78
CA ASN A 208 1.06 -12.11 8.71
C ASN A 208 0.55 -12.03 7.26
N GLU A 209 -0.42 -12.88 6.92
CA GLU A 209 -0.98 -12.93 5.55
C GLU A 209 -1.69 -11.63 5.16
N ASP A 210 -2.32 -10.93 6.11
CA ASP A 210 -3.04 -9.69 5.84
C ASP A 210 -2.10 -8.56 5.43
N VAL A 211 -0.89 -8.50 6.02
CA VAL A 211 0.16 -7.58 5.59
C VAL A 211 0.55 -7.82 4.12
N LYS A 212 0.70 -9.08 3.74
CA LYS A 212 0.98 -9.45 2.33
C LYS A 212 -0.14 -9.01 1.40
N LYS A 213 -1.40 -9.22 1.80
CA LYS A 213 -2.58 -8.78 1.03
C LYS A 213 -2.62 -7.27 0.83
N THR A 214 -2.25 -6.48 1.85
CA THR A 214 -2.15 -5.01 1.77
C THR A 214 -1.19 -4.60 0.65
N PHE A 215 0.01 -5.20 0.58
CA PHE A 215 0.98 -4.86 -0.47
C PHE A 215 0.59 -5.35 -1.87
N ILE A 216 -0.09 -6.49 -1.96
CA ILE A 216 -0.69 -6.95 -3.24
C ILE A 216 -1.77 -5.96 -3.69
N LYS A 217 -2.66 -5.52 -2.78
CA LYS A 217 -3.66 -4.49 -3.08
C LYS A 217 -3.02 -3.15 -3.46
N ARG A 218 -1.95 -2.72 -2.77
CA ARG A 218 -1.19 -1.51 -3.15
C ARG A 218 -0.71 -1.58 -4.61
N SER A 219 -0.12 -2.71 -4.99
CA SER A 219 0.32 -2.93 -6.37
C SER A 219 -0.84 -2.90 -7.36
N LEU A 220 -1.98 -3.48 -7.01
CA LEU A 220 -3.20 -3.44 -7.80
C LEU A 220 -3.74 -2.01 -7.94
N ILE A 221 -3.79 -1.23 -6.87
CA ILE A 221 -4.23 0.17 -6.89
C ILE A 221 -3.40 0.97 -7.90
N LEU A 222 -2.08 0.89 -7.83
CA LEU A 222 -1.18 1.59 -8.77
C LEU A 222 -1.40 1.16 -10.22
N LYS A 223 -1.61 -0.13 -10.44
CA LYS A 223 -1.93 -0.66 -11.78
C LYS A 223 -3.26 -0.10 -12.29
N GLU A 224 -4.30 -0.09 -11.45
CA GLU A 224 -5.62 0.39 -11.86
C GLU A 224 -5.66 1.91 -12.05
N ILE A 225 -4.88 2.70 -11.30
CA ILE A 225 -4.68 4.13 -11.58
C ILE A 225 -4.11 4.32 -12.99
N ARG A 226 -3.06 3.57 -13.35
CA ARG A 226 -2.47 3.63 -14.70
C ARG A 226 -3.47 3.23 -15.79
N ASN A 227 -4.24 2.17 -15.57
CA ASN A 227 -5.28 1.74 -16.49
C ASN A 227 -6.35 2.83 -16.68
N PHE A 228 -6.79 3.47 -15.60
CA PHE A 228 -7.79 4.53 -15.62
C PHE A 228 -7.30 5.76 -16.39
N LEU A 229 -6.08 6.21 -16.14
CA LEU A 229 -5.49 7.40 -16.75
C LEU A 229 -5.10 7.15 -18.22
N SER A 230 -4.48 6.01 -18.53
CA SER A 230 -4.14 5.64 -19.92
C SER A 230 -5.40 5.48 -20.77
N GLY A 231 -6.51 4.99 -20.21
CA GLY A 231 -7.80 4.94 -20.89
C GLY A 231 -8.44 6.32 -21.16
N ARG A 232 -7.81 7.40 -20.68
CA ARG A 232 -8.20 8.81 -20.89
C ARG A 232 -7.12 9.63 -21.60
N ASP A 233 -6.21 8.95 -22.28
CA ASP A 233 -5.12 9.53 -23.07
C ASP A 233 -4.09 10.32 -22.24
N PHE A 234 -3.95 10.02 -20.94
CA PHE A 234 -2.85 10.56 -20.14
C PHE A 234 -1.56 9.79 -20.43
N MET A 235 -0.48 10.53 -20.63
CA MET A 235 0.88 10.01 -20.78
C MET A 235 1.56 9.95 -19.42
N GLU A 236 2.06 8.76 -19.01
CA GLU A 236 2.95 8.65 -17.84
C GLU A 236 4.35 9.16 -18.22
N VAL A 237 4.90 10.04 -17.41
CA VAL A 237 6.22 10.65 -17.61
C VAL A 237 7.07 10.51 -16.37
N GLU A 238 8.38 10.75 -16.50
CA GLU A 238 9.34 10.82 -15.39
C GLU A 238 10.08 12.14 -15.44
N THR A 239 10.17 12.82 -14.28
CA THR A 239 10.87 14.08 -14.14
C THR A 239 11.99 13.98 -13.10
N PRO A 240 12.94 14.92 -13.04
CA PRO A 240 14.09 14.84 -12.15
C PRO A 240 13.73 14.75 -10.67
N THR A 241 14.36 13.83 -9.95
CA THR A 241 14.31 13.75 -8.48
C THR A 241 15.28 14.74 -7.82
N LEU A 242 16.47 14.95 -8.45
CA LEU A 242 17.43 15.96 -8.04
C LEU A 242 17.14 17.25 -8.79
N VAL A 243 16.89 18.32 -8.06
CA VAL A 243 16.47 19.62 -8.60
C VAL A 243 17.35 20.74 -8.03
N SER A 244 17.55 21.79 -8.80
CA SER A 244 18.23 23.00 -8.32
C SER A 244 17.32 23.83 -7.43
N ASN A 245 16.02 23.90 -7.76
CA ASN A 245 15.00 24.57 -6.98
C ASN A 245 13.86 23.60 -6.64
N ALA A 246 13.56 23.44 -5.34
CA ALA A 246 12.43 22.65 -4.86
C ALA A 246 11.21 23.56 -4.69
N GLY A 247 10.24 23.43 -5.59
CA GLY A 247 9.00 24.22 -5.59
C GLY A 247 7.77 23.33 -5.81
N GLY A 248 6.59 23.93 -5.87
CA GLY A 248 5.31 23.25 -6.07
C GLY A 248 4.62 22.76 -4.77
N ALA A 249 5.22 23.01 -3.61
CA ALA A 249 4.63 22.74 -2.30
C ALA A 249 5.25 23.65 -1.23
N ALA A 250 4.57 23.83 -0.11
CA ALA A 250 5.13 24.41 1.09
C ALA A 250 5.74 23.26 1.92
N ALA A 251 7.06 23.08 1.85
CA ALA A 251 7.76 22.00 2.55
C ALA A 251 9.27 22.24 2.57
N ARG A 252 9.94 21.75 3.61
CA ARG A 252 11.39 21.82 3.69
C ARG A 252 12.04 20.68 2.89
N PRO A 253 12.95 20.95 1.90
CA PRO A 253 13.63 19.94 1.12
C PRO A 253 14.76 19.26 1.90
N PHE A 254 15.16 18.04 1.46
CA PHE A 254 16.46 17.48 1.76
C PHE A 254 17.48 18.06 0.77
N GLU A 255 18.67 18.42 1.27
CA GLU A 255 19.77 18.97 0.48
C GLU A 255 20.92 17.97 0.37
N THR A 256 21.60 17.96 -0.77
CA THR A 256 22.78 17.13 -1.01
C THR A 256 23.74 17.82 -1.98
N HIS A 257 24.97 17.32 -2.09
CA HIS A 257 25.98 17.87 -2.98
C HIS A 257 26.26 16.94 -4.17
N TYR A 258 26.22 17.52 -5.39
CA TYR A 258 26.57 16.81 -6.61
C TYR A 258 28.06 16.99 -6.94
N ASN A 259 28.87 16.02 -6.55
CA ASN A 259 30.34 16.11 -6.61
C ASN A 259 30.91 16.42 -8.01
N ALA A 260 30.29 15.83 -9.06
CA ALA A 260 30.82 15.98 -10.43
C ALA A 260 30.70 17.42 -10.98
N LEU A 261 29.65 18.14 -10.59
CA LEU A 261 29.41 19.53 -10.97
C LEU A 261 29.85 20.51 -9.88
N ASN A 262 30.16 20.03 -8.68
CA ASN A 262 30.43 20.84 -7.48
C ASN A 262 29.29 21.83 -7.18
N GLU A 263 28.06 21.32 -7.21
CA GLU A 263 26.82 22.07 -7.01
C GLU A 263 25.97 21.45 -5.91
N ASP A 264 25.31 22.29 -5.12
CA ASP A 264 24.32 21.85 -4.17
C ASP A 264 22.97 21.65 -4.88
N VAL A 265 22.34 20.50 -4.65
CA VAL A 265 21.06 20.13 -5.23
C VAL A 265 20.10 19.68 -4.12
N LYS A 266 18.82 19.71 -4.41
CA LYS A 266 17.74 19.34 -3.49
C LYS A 266 17.00 18.10 -4.00
N LEU A 267 16.44 17.33 -3.08
CA LEU A 267 15.45 16.33 -3.44
C LEU A 267 14.10 17.02 -3.64
N ARG A 268 13.39 16.68 -4.71
CA ARG A 268 12.09 17.29 -5.05
C ARG A 268 11.06 17.09 -3.93
N ILE A 269 10.25 18.11 -3.66
CA ILE A 269 9.14 18.11 -2.70
C ILE A 269 7.78 17.93 -3.38
N SER A 270 7.70 18.10 -4.71
CA SER A 270 6.53 18.01 -5.58
C SER A 270 6.98 17.66 -7.01
N LEU A 271 6.05 17.30 -7.88
CA LEU A 271 6.26 17.02 -9.30
C LEU A 271 5.81 18.19 -10.20
N GLU A 272 5.10 19.16 -9.63
CA GLU A 272 4.30 20.20 -10.26
C GLU A 272 5.04 21.00 -11.34
N LEU A 273 6.13 21.67 -10.97
CA LEU A 273 6.75 22.64 -11.87
C LEU A 273 7.33 22.02 -13.16
N TYR A 274 7.80 20.78 -13.08
CA TYR A 274 8.28 20.05 -14.25
C TYR A 274 7.12 19.57 -15.13
N LEU A 275 6.03 19.07 -14.56
CA LEU A 275 4.88 18.63 -15.33
C LEU A 275 4.19 19.80 -16.05
N LYS A 276 4.12 20.98 -15.43
CA LYS A 276 3.63 22.20 -16.08
C LYS A 276 4.51 22.62 -17.28
N ARG A 277 5.83 22.49 -17.17
CA ARG A 277 6.75 22.72 -18.32
C ARG A 277 6.45 21.77 -19.50
N LEU A 278 6.04 20.52 -19.23
CA LEU A 278 5.61 19.59 -20.28
C LEU A 278 4.31 20.03 -20.95
N ILE A 279 3.37 20.61 -20.18
CA ILE A 279 2.15 21.21 -20.77
C ILE A 279 2.51 22.39 -21.69
N VAL A 280 3.45 23.26 -21.28
CA VAL A 280 3.98 24.32 -22.16
C VAL A 280 4.59 23.72 -23.43
N GLY A 281 5.29 22.59 -23.31
CA GLY A 281 5.87 21.83 -24.41
C GLY A 281 4.86 21.13 -25.34
N GLY A 282 3.56 21.20 -25.03
CA GLY A 282 2.48 20.64 -25.86
C GLY A 282 2.07 19.21 -25.50
N LEU A 283 2.55 18.65 -24.39
CA LEU A 283 2.04 17.38 -23.85
C LEU A 283 0.75 17.67 -23.05
N GLU A 284 -0.40 17.58 -23.71
CA GLU A 284 -1.67 18.09 -23.21
C GLU A 284 -2.23 17.33 -21.98
N ARG A 285 -1.81 16.08 -21.76
CA ARG A 285 -2.25 15.25 -20.62
C ARG A 285 -1.09 14.42 -20.13
N VAL A 286 -0.55 14.77 -18.96
CA VAL A 286 0.60 14.09 -18.36
C VAL A 286 0.30 13.72 -16.92
N PHE A 287 0.90 12.63 -16.47
CA PHE A 287 0.94 12.29 -15.05
C PHE A 287 2.26 11.62 -14.68
N GLU A 288 2.64 11.75 -13.43
CA GLU A 288 3.77 11.03 -12.85
C GLU A 288 3.36 10.45 -11.49
N ILE A 289 3.70 9.19 -11.25
CA ILE A 289 3.62 8.56 -9.93
C ILE A 289 5.04 8.44 -9.41
N GLY A 290 5.44 9.31 -8.49
CA GLY A 290 6.81 9.43 -8.05
C GLY A 290 6.99 9.56 -6.54
N ARG A 291 8.23 9.34 -6.09
CA ARG A 291 8.63 9.70 -4.73
C ARG A 291 8.90 11.18 -4.64
N VAL A 292 8.40 11.77 -3.56
CA VAL A 292 8.74 13.13 -3.13
C VAL A 292 9.26 13.07 -1.70
N TYR A 293 10.03 14.09 -1.31
CA TYR A 293 10.84 14.08 -0.11
C TYR A 293 10.63 15.38 0.66
N ARG A 294 10.13 15.28 1.90
CA ARG A 294 9.92 16.43 2.78
C ARG A 294 10.64 16.21 4.09
N ASN A 295 11.56 17.11 4.43
CA ASN A 295 12.36 17.03 5.65
C ASN A 295 11.59 17.53 6.86
N GLU A 296 10.54 16.82 7.19
CA GLU A 296 9.57 17.13 8.23
C GLU A 296 9.48 16.03 9.27
N GLY A 297 8.56 16.15 10.22
CA GLY A 297 8.30 15.16 11.25
C GLY A 297 7.77 13.84 10.71
N VAL A 298 7.85 12.80 11.51
CA VAL A 298 7.36 11.45 11.21
C VAL A 298 6.27 11.09 12.22
N ASP A 299 5.07 10.79 11.73
CA ASP A 299 3.94 10.35 12.55
C ASP A 299 3.17 9.18 11.90
N THR A 300 1.92 8.97 12.28
CA THR A 300 1.07 7.91 11.72
C THR A 300 0.59 8.19 10.29
N ARG A 301 0.68 9.43 9.82
CA ARG A 301 0.20 9.89 8.49
C ARG A 301 1.31 10.42 7.60
N HIS A 302 2.48 10.77 8.17
CA HIS A 302 3.60 11.39 7.48
C HIS A 302 4.86 10.53 7.55
N ASN A 303 5.54 10.43 6.42
CA ASN A 303 6.86 9.80 6.26
C ASN A 303 7.71 10.75 5.41
N PRO A 304 9.01 10.92 5.69
CA PRO A 304 9.84 11.93 5.00
C PRO A 304 9.99 11.68 3.49
N GLU A 305 9.78 10.44 3.05
CA GLU A 305 9.59 10.09 1.65
C GLU A 305 8.25 9.36 1.47
N PHE A 306 7.47 9.76 0.49
CA PHE A 306 6.16 9.17 0.21
C PHE A 306 5.85 9.19 -1.29
N THR A 307 4.82 8.45 -1.69
CA THR A 307 4.39 8.38 -3.09
C THR A 307 3.30 9.42 -3.34
N LEU A 308 3.60 10.33 -4.25
CA LEU A 308 2.66 11.31 -4.80
C LEU A 308 2.34 10.94 -6.24
N MET A 309 1.13 11.19 -6.68
CA MET A 309 0.79 11.25 -8.09
C MET A 309 0.33 12.66 -8.39
N GLU A 310 0.92 13.28 -9.39
CA GLU A 310 0.42 14.53 -9.94
C GLU A 310 0.07 14.35 -11.41
N LEU A 311 -0.99 15.00 -11.84
CA LEU A 311 -1.42 15.01 -13.23
C LEU A 311 -1.89 16.41 -13.63
N TYR A 312 -1.70 16.72 -14.92
CA TYR A 312 -2.05 17.99 -15.52
C TYR A 312 -2.73 17.75 -16.87
N GLN A 313 -3.80 18.49 -17.09
CA GLN A 313 -4.56 18.41 -18.34
C GLN A 313 -4.81 19.81 -18.88
N ALA A 314 -4.37 20.07 -20.12
CA ALA A 314 -4.68 21.28 -20.84
C ALA A 314 -6.17 21.37 -21.21
N TYR A 315 -6.67 22.59 -21.33
CA TYR A 315 -8.04 22.93 -21.76
C TYR A 315 -9.13 22.42 -20.81
N THR A 316 -8.80 22.31 -19.55
CA THR A 316 -9.74 22.01 -18.44
C THR A 316 -9.46 22.94 -17.26
N ASP A 317 -10.30 22.87 -16.25
CA ASP A 317 -10.24 23.65 -15.02
C ASP A 317 -10.37 22.75 -13.78
N TYR A 318 -10.50 23.37 -12.60
CA TYR A 318 -10.64 22.65 -11.33
C TYR A 318 -11.96 21.85 -11.24
N GLU A 319 -13.04 22.25 -11.93
CA GLU A 319 -14.28 21.46 -11.97
C GLU A 319 -14.09 20.18 -12.76
N GLY A 320 -13.38 20.23 -13.90
CA GLY A 320 -12.98 19.02 -14.63
C GLY A 320 -12.09 18.09 -13.80
N MET A 321 -11.24 18.65 -12.94
CA MET A 321 -10.44 17.84 -11.99
C MET A 321 -11.31 17.21 -10.90
N MET A 322 -12.39 17.86 -10.43
CA MET A 322 -13.36 17.22 -9.51
C MET A 322 -14.05 16.02 -10.14
N GLU A 323 -14.51 16.14 -11.39
CA GLU A 323 -15.16 15.04 -12.12
C GLU A 323 -14.20 13.86 -12.36
N LEU A 324 -12.96 14.15 -12.75
CA LEU A 324 -11.91 13.14 -12.91
C LEU A 324 -11.67 12.40 -11.59
N THR A 325 -11.54 13.15 -10.49
CA THR A 325 -11.28 12.62 -9.15
C THR A 325 -12.42 11.72 -8.67
N GLU A 326 -13.66 12.19 -8.73
CA GLU A 326 -14.83 11.43 -8.31
C GLU A 326 -14.95 10.12 -9.11
N SER A 327 -14.74 10.19 -10.44
CA SER A 327 -14.80 9.00 -11.29
C SER A 327 -13.65 8.03 -11.02
N MET A 328 -12.44 8.50 -10.71
CA MET A 328 -11.29 7.67 -10.38
C MET A 328 -11.47 6.94 -9.03
N PHE A 329 -11.90 7.65 -7.98
CA PHE A 329 -12.13 7.04 -6.68
C PHE A 329 -13.21 5.96 -6.74
N ARG A 330 -14.32 6.22 -7.44
CA ARG A 330 -15.39 5.23 -7.69
C ARG A 330 -14.86 4.00 -8.42
N TYR A 331 -14.12 4.21 -9.52
CA TYR A 331 -13.50 3.15 -10.29
C TYR A 331 -12.54 2.28 -9.45
N LEU A 332 -11.67 2.92 -8.65
CA LEU A 332 -10.72 2.21 -7.80
C LEU A 332 -11.41 1.39 -6.69
N ALA A 333 -12.44 1.96 -6.06
CA ALA A 333 -13.23 1.24 -5.05
C ALA A 333 -13.87 -0.03 -5.64
N GLU A 334 -14.47 0.06 -6.82
CA GLU A 334 -15.05 -1.10 -7.53
C GLU A 334 -13.98 -2.14 -7.91
N LYS A 335 -12.85 -1.70 -8.48
CA LYS A 335 -11.80 -2.61 -8.99
C LYS A 335 -11.01 -3.29 -7.87
N VAL A 336 -10.77 -2.61 -6.77
CA VAL A 336 -9.88 -3.06 -5.68
C VAL A 336 -10.67 -3.69 -4.53
N CYS A 337 -11.84 -3.11 -4.19
CA CYS A 337 -12.66 -3.55 -3.07
C CYS A 337 -13.92 -4.32 -3.51
N GLY A 338 -14.26 -4.31 -4.81
CA GLY A 338 -15.45 -4.98 -5.34
C GLY A 338 -16.76 -4.24 -5.06
N SER A 339 -16.71 -3.01 -4.54
CA SER A 339 -17.87 -2.20 -4.18
C SER A 339 -17.48 -0.73 -4.15
N THR A 340 -18.43 0.17 -4.48
CA THR A 340 -18.28 1.61 -4.26
C THR A 340 -18.38 2.00 -2.78
N LYS A 341 -18.87 1.11 -1.93
CA LYS A 341 -18.90 1.26 -0.47
C LYS A 341 -17.74 0.51 0.15
N ILE A 342 -16.91 1.20 0.89
CA ILE A 342 -15.81 0.62 1.64
C ILE A 342 -16.00 0.83 3.14
N SER A 343 -15.34 0.02 3.96
CA SER A 343 -15.23 0.24 5.40
C SER A 343 -13.80 0.65 5.73
N TYR A 344 -13.65 1.73 6.47
CA TYR A 344 -12.39 2.13 7.05
C TYR A 344 -12.55 2.31 8.57
N ASN A 345 -11.83 1.51 9.35
CA ASN A 345 -11.92 1.50 10.82
C ASN A 345 -13.39 1.42 11.33
N GLY A 346 -14.22 0.61 10.67
CA GLY A 346 -15.64 0.43 10.96
C GLY A 346 -16.57 1.55 10.47
N ILE A 347 -16.04 2.58 9.80
CA ILE A 347 -16.82 3.68 9.22
C ILE A 347 -17.10 3.35 7.75
N GLU A 348 -18.37 3.36 7.34
CA GLU A 348 -18.75 3.21 5.92
C GLU A 348 -18.47 4.50 5.15
N ILE A 349 -17.74 4.41 4.04
CA ILE A 349 -17.48 5.48 3.08
C ILE A 349 -18.09 5.07 1.75
N ASP A 350 -18.94 5.93 1.17
CA ASP A 350 -19.73 5.64 -0.02
C ASP A 350 -19.31 6.50 -1.22
N PHE A 351 -18.48 5.94 -2.11
CA PHE A 351 -18.07 6.57 -3.37
C PHE A 351 -19.13 6.49 -4.48
N GLY A 352 -20.21 5.76 -4.26
CA GLY A 352 -21.33 5.63 -5.21
C GLY A 352 -22.20 6.88 -5.28
N LYS A 353 -22.19 7.71 -4.24
CA LYS A 353 -22.89 8.98 -4.17
C LYS A 353 -22.06 10.12 -4.78
N PRO A 354 -22.69 11.19 -5.29
CA PRO A 354 -21.99 12.42 -5.60
C PRO A 354 -21.24 12.93 -4.38
N PHE A 355 -20.00 13.41 -4.56
CA PHE A 355 -19.21 14.00 -3.49
C PHE A 355 -19.80 15.34 -3.10
N GLU A 356 -19.84 15.65 -1.79
CA GLU A 356 -20.31 16.94 -1.30
C GLU A 356 -19.36 18.04 -1.78
N ARG A 357 -19.92 19.21 -2.14
CA ARG A 357 -19.15 20.40 -2.56
C ARG A 357 -19.49 21.54 -1.61
N LEU A 358 -18.49 22.03 -0.88
CA LEU A 358 -18.61 23.14 0.05
C LEU A 358 -17.52 24.17 -0.27
N THR A 359 -17.83 25.46 -0.19
CA THR A 359 -16.76 26.44 -0.11
C THR A 359 -16.13 26.41 1.29
N MET A 360 -14.89 26.87 1.43
CA MET A 360 -14.22 26.93 2.74
C MET A 360 -15.03 27.76 3.74
N ASN A 361 -15.58 28.89 3.32
CA ASN A 361 -16.46 29.74 4.15
C ASN A 361 -17.76 29.02 4.54
N ASP A 362 -18.40 28.31 3.59
CA ASP A 362 -19.62 27.54 3.90
C ASP A 362 -19.35 26.41 4.89
N ALA A 363 -18.20 25.77 4.79
CA ALA A 363 -17.78 24.76 5.75
C ALA A 363 -17.58 25.35 7.15
N ILE A 364 -16.88 26.47 7.26
CA ILE A 364 -16.69 27.16 8.54
C ILE A 364 -18.05 27.65 9.12
N LYS A 365 -18.90 28.19 8.27
CA LYS A 365 -20.25 28.62 8.69
C LYS A 365 -21.09 27.43 9.16
N LYS A 366 -21.01 26.30 8.48
CA LYS A 366 -21.73 25.05 8.83
C LYS A 366 -21.27 24.48 10.16
N TYR A 367 -19.96 24.44 10.43
CA TYR A 367 -19.38 23.72 11.57
C TYR A 367 -18.97 24.59 12.76
N ALA A 368 -18.63 25.88 12.53
CA ALA A 368 -18.25 26.84 13.56
C ALA A 368 -19.30 27.94 13.79
N GLY A 369 -20.26 28.10 12.86
CA GLY A 369 -21.26 29.18 12.95
C GLY A 369 -20.71 30.55 12.60
N ILE A 370 -19.52 30.67 12.00
CA ILE A 370 -18.81 31.90 11.71
C ILE A 370 -18.89 32.18 10.22
N ASP A 371 -19.23 33.43 9.86
CA ASP A 371 -19.34 33.90 8.48
C ASP A 371 -18.17 34.83 8.13
N PHE A 372 -17.13 34.31 7.47
CA PHE A 372 -15.97 35.10 7.07
C PHE A 372 -16.23 36.04 5.90
N ASP A 373 -17.36 35.93 5.20
CA ASP A 373 -17.74 36.90 4.19
C ASP A 373 -18.16 38.26 4.85
N ALA A 374 -18.51 38.25 6.14
CA ALA A 374 -18.80 39.47 6.94
C ALA A 374 -17.55 40.08 7.58
N VAL A 375 -16.40 39.44 7.52
CA VAL A 375 -15.12 39.94 8.05
C VAL A 375 -14.40 40.70 6.94
N GLU A 376 -14.02 41.96 7.12
CA GLU A 376 -13.44 42.76 6.04
C GLU A 376 -11.91 42.85 6.11
N THR A 377 -11.35 42.94 7.33
CA THR A 377 -9.92 43.23 7.54
C THR A 377 -9.15 42.08 8.20
N ASP A 378 -7.81 42.13 8.09
CA ASP A 378 -6.90 41.18 8.78
C ASP A 378 -7.03 41.35 10.31
N GLU A 379 -7.20 42.57 10.79
CA GLU A 379 -7.34 42.85 12.21
C GLU A 379 -8.62 42.26 12.79
N GLU A 380 -9.74 42.35 12.08
CA GLU A 380 -11.00 41.71 12.46
C GLU A 380 -10.88 40.20 12.50
N ALA A 381 -10.23 39.60 11.48
CA ALA A 381 -9.97 38.16 11.43
C ALA A 381 -9.09 37.70 12.61
N LYS A 382 -8.02 38.44 12.92
CA LYS A 382 -7.15 38.19 14.09
C LYS A 382 -7.88 38.37 15.43
N GLN A 383 -8.78 39.34 15.52
CA GLN A 383 -9.59 39.51 16.71
C GLN A 383 -10.54 38.33 16.91
N LEU A 384 -11.16 37.85 15.84
CA LEU A 384 -12.00 36.66 15.85
C LEU A 384 -11.21 35.39 16.27
N ALA A 385 -9.99 35.22 15.76
CA ALA A 385 -9.10 34.14 16.15
C ALA A 385 -8.79 34.15 17.66
N LYS A 386 -8.54 35.33 18.24
CA LYS A 386 -8.35 35.49 19.70
C LYS A 386 -9.59 35.08 20.50
N GLU A 387 -10.77 35.49 20.05
CA GLU A 387 -12.05 35.18 20.71
C GLU A 387 -12.33 33.66 20.70
N HIS A 388 -11.85 32.97 19.66
CA HIS A 388 -11.98 31.55 19.49
C HIS A 388 -10.76 30.73 19.98
N HIS A 389 -9.77 31.39 20.62
CA HIS A 389 -8.55 30.77 21.16
C HIS A 389 -7.72 30.04 20.11
N ILE A 390 -7.74 30.50 18.84
CA ILE A 390 -6.90 30.01 17.77
C ILE A 390 -5.56 30.76 17.81
N GLU A 391 -4.47 30.03 17.87
CA GLU A 391 -3.12 30.57 17.81
C GLU A 391 -2.77 31.02 16.39
N PHE A 392 -2.16 32.18 16.24
CA PHE A 392 -1.72 32.74 14.97
C PHE A 392 -0.47 33.60 15.12
N GLU A 393 0.25 33.79 14.02
CA GLU A 393 1.41 34.68 13.96
C GLU A 393 1.03 36.10 13.50
N ASN A 394 1.84 37.08 13.87
CA ASN A 394 1.56 38.49 13.50
C ASN A 394 1.52 38.71 11.98
N ARG A 395 2.28 37.91 11.21
CA ARG A 395 2.32 37.99 9.75
C ARG A 395 1.06 37.44 9.05
N HIS A 396 0.23 36.66 9.75
CA HIS A 396 -0.94 36.05 9.14
C HIS A 396 -1.94 37.09 8.64
N THR A 397 -2.45 36.84 7.44
CA THR A 397 -3.53 37.64 6.81
C THR A 397 -4.89 37.04 7.16
N LYS A 398 -5.97 37.67 6.74
CA LYS A 398 -7.32 37.11 6.85
C LYS A 398 -7.43 35.72 6.23
N GLY A 399 -6.75 35.47 5.08
CA GLY A 399 -6.76 34.18 4.41
C GLY A 399 -6.11 33.10 5.25
N ASP A 400 -4.99 33.38 5.90
CA ASP A 400 -4.34 32.44 6.81
C ASP A 400 -5.24 32.11 8.01
N ILE A 401 -5.92 33.12 8.56
CA ILE A 401 -6.86 32.94 9.66
C ILE A 401 -8.06 32.07 9.25
N ILE A 402 -8.60 32.25 8.05
CA ILE A 402 -9.67 31.41 7.50
C ILE A 402 -9.20 29.94 7.47
N ASN A 403 -7.97 29.69 7.01
CA ASN A 403 -7.41 28.34 6.98
C ASN A 403 -7.30 27.74 8.38
N LEU A 404 -6.79 28.48 9.37
CA LEU A 404 -6.71 28.02 10.76
C LEU A 404 -8.08 27.67 11.36
N PHE A 405 -9.11 28.43 11.04
CA PHE A 405 -10.50 28.13 11.44
C PHE A 405 -11.02 26.87 10.77
N PHE A 406 -10.71 26.67 9.50
CA PHE A 406 -11.08 25.46 8.78
C PHE A 406 -10.42 24.23 9.38
N GLU A 407 -9.12 24.25 9.63
CA GLU A 407 -8.37 23.16 10.27
C GLU A 407 -8.94 22.79 11.65
N GLU A 408 -9.23 23.79 12.48
CA GLU A 408 -9.70 23.55 13.85
C GLU A 408 -11.14 23.01 13.89
N TYR A 409 -12.05 23.58 13.09
CA TYR A 409 -13.49 23.30 13.23
C TYR A 409 -14.07 22.36 12.17
N CYS A 410 -13.46 22.27 10.98
CA CYS A 410 -14.06 21.59 9.84
C CYS A 410 -13.42 20.24 9.52
N GLU A 411 -12.09 20.13 9.41
CA GLU A 411 -11.43 18.91 8.94
C GLU A 411 -11.89 17.67 9.68
N LYS A 412 -11.95 17.71 11.01
CA LYS A 412 -12.35 16.60 11.88
C LYS A 412 -13.82 16.15 11.70
N LYS A 413 -14.61 16.89 10.90
CA LYS A 413 -16.02 16.60 10.61
C LYS A 413 -16.24 15.99 9.22
N LEU A 414 -15.25 16.04 8.35
CA LEU A 414 -15.34 15.62 6.96
C LEU A 414 -15.08 14.11 6.83
N ILE A 415 -16.11 13.31 7.04
CA ILE A 415 -16.02 11.84 7.00
C ILE A 415 -16.29 11.31 5.59
N GLN A 416 -17.41 11.72 4.97
CA GLN A 416 -17.75 11.33 3.61
C GLN A 416 -16.98 12.18 2.59
N PRO A 417 -16.76 11.70 1.36
CA PRO A 417 -16.04 12.46 0.35
C PRO A 417 -16.61 13.85 0.14
N THR A 418 -15.82 14.88 0.44
CA THR A 418 -16.23 16.29 0.40
C THR A 418 -15.13 17.13 -0.25
N PHE A 419 -15.47 17.84 -1.32
CA PHE A 419 -14.62 18.85 -1.92
C PHE A 419 -14.79 20.17 -1.15
N ILE A 420 -13.68 20.72 -0.66
CA ILE A 420 -13.60 22.04 -0.07
C ILE A 420 -13.02 22.98 -1.12
N MET A 421 -13.79 24.01 -1.51
CA MET A 421 -13.49 24.87 -2.65
C MET A 421 -13.27 26.32 -2.21
N ASP A 422 -12.85 27.16 -3.16
CA ASP A 422 -12.76 28.60 -3.00
C ASP A 422 -11.81 29.03 -1.87
N HIS A 423 -10.61 28.48 -1.88
CA HIS A 423 -9.55 28.80 -0.94
C HIS A 423 -9.11 30.26 -1.05
N PRO A 424 -8.59 30.88 0.04
CA PRO A 424 -8.02 32.20 0.00
C PRO A 424 -6.81 32.33 -0.94
N LEU A 425 -6.68 33.48 -1.59
CA LEU A 425 -5.58 33.78 -2.49
C LEU A 425 -4.21 33.72 -1.80
N SER A 426 -4.11 34.22 -0.56
CA SER A 426 -2.83 34.32 0.19
C SER A 426 -2.14 32.96 0.42
N ILE A 427 -2.91 31.87 0.51
CA ILE A 427 -2.40 30.51 0.74
C ILE A 427 -2.33 29.67 -0.55
N SER A 428 -2.42 30.30 -1.72
CA SER A 428 -2.55 29.58 -3.01
C SER A 428 -1.70 30.23 -4.11
N PRO A 429 -0.34 30.16 -4.01
CA PRO A 429 0.55 30.96 -4.85
C PRO A 429 0.60 30.54 -6.33
N LEU A 430 0.15 29.30 -6.68
CA LEU A 430 0.26 28.73 -8.03
C LEU A 430 -1.10 28.59 -8.73
N THR A 431 -2.16 29.14 -8.12
CA THR A 431 -3.55 28.94 -8.53
C THR A 431 -4.15 30.19 -9.18
N LYS A 432 -4.99 30.00 -10.17
CA LYS A 432 -5.73 31.07 -10.85
C LYS A 432 -6.77 31.72 -9.92
N LYS A 433 -6.85 33.05 -9.92
CA LYS A 433 -7.89 33.80 -9.21
C LYS A 433 -9.28 33.48 -9.76
N LYS A 434 -10.26 33.43 -8.89
CA LYS A 434 -11.65 33.26 -9.30
C LYS A 434 -12.16 34.54 -9.94
N PRO A 435 -12.72 34.52 -11.16
CA PRO A 435 -13.18 35.74 -11.83
C PRO A 435 -14.26 36.52 -11.06
N SER A 436 -15.10 35.80 -10.31
CA SER A 436 -16.19 36.40 -9.52
C SER A 436 -15.73 37.02 -8.18
N ASP A 437 -14.57 36.59 -7.65
CA ASP A 437 -14.01 37.10 -6.38
C ASP A 437 -12.48 36.94 -6.40
N PRO A 438 -11.73 37.99 -6.73
CA PRO A 438 -10.27 37.92 -6.86
C PRO A 438 -9.50 37.61 -5.56
N ASN A 439 -10.17 37.62 -4.40
CA ASN A 439 -9.59 37.22 -3.12
C ASN A 439 -9.64 35.72 -2.90
N LYS A 440 -10.37 34.98 -3.74
CA LYS A 440 -10.50 33.55 -3.76
C LYS A 440 -9.88 32.96 -5.04
N VAL A 441 -9.53 31.69 -4.99
CA VAL A 441 -8.92 30.99 -6.11
C VAL A 441 -9.75 29.78 -6.53
N GLU A 442 -9.61 29.35 -7.78
CA GLU A 442 -10.18 28.14 -8.33
C GLU A 442 -9.40 26.91 -7.87
N ARG A 443 -9.57 26.56 -6.59
CA ARG A 443 -8.89 25.45 -5.90
C ARG A 443 -9.90 24.61 -5.14
N PHE A 444 -9.65 23.32 -5.06
CA PHE A 444 -10.29 22.45 -4.11
C PHE A 444 -9.31 21.49 -3.45
N GLU A 445 -9.66 21.08 -2.25
CA GLU A 445 -9.09 19.91 -1.59
C GLU A 445 -10.19 18.89 -1.35
N LEU A 446 -9.88 17.60 -1.57
CA LEU A 446 -10.79 16.50 -1.26
C LEU A 446 -10.48 15.93 0.11
N PHE A 447 -11.44 16.00 1.00
CA PHE A 447 -11.38 15.37 2.31
C PHE A 447 -12.20 14.09 2.36
N ILE A 448 -11.61 13.01 2.90
CA ILE A 448 -12.27 11.75 3.20
C ILE A 448 -11.74 11.23 4.53
N ASN A 449 -12.63 10.87 5.45
CA ASN A 449 -12.25 10.38 6.77
C ASN A 449 -11.28 11.32 7.51
N THR A 450 -11.57 12.61 7.47
CA THR A 450 -10.75 13.68 8.07
C THR A 450 -9.38 13.92 7.44
N TRP A 451 -9.10 13.32 6.27
CA TRP A 451 -7.81 13.41 5.59
C TRP A 451 -7.95 14.13 4.26
N GLU A 452 -7.06 15.07 4.01
CA GLU A 452 -6.82 15.58 2.67
C GLU A 452 -6.28 14.44 1.79
N MET A 453 -7.02 14.07 0.76
CA MET A 453 -6.69 13.02 -0.18
C MET A 453 -6.01 13.54 -1.45
N CYS A 454 -6.41 14.74 -1.87
CA CYS A 454 -5.82 15.43 -3.02
C CYS A 454 -6.07 16.93 -2.94
N ASN A 455 -5.22 17.67 -3.66
CA ASN A 455 -5.28 19.11 -3.82
C ASN A 455 -5.21 19.44 -5.32
N ALA A 456 -6.11 20.28 -5.80
CA ALA A 456 -6.26 20.59 -7.22
C ALA A 456 -6.71 22.00 -7.47
N TYR A 457 -6.33 22.53 -8.64
CA TYR A 457 -6.74 23.89 -9.02
C TYR A 457 -6.69 24.10 -10.54
N SER A 458 -7.32 25.21 -10.97
CA SER A 458 -7.02 25.81 -12.27
C SER A 458 -5.66 26.48 -12.18
N GLU A 459 -4.74 26.09 -13.03
CA GLU A 459 -3.34 26.52 -12.99
C GLU A 459 -3.20 28.02 -13.32
N LEU A 460 -2.43 28.73 -12.52
CA LEU A 460 -2.02 30.09 -12.85
C LEU A 460 -1.11 30.04 -14.08
N ASN A 461 -1.56 30.60 -15.19
CA ASN A 461 -0.84 30.67 -16.46
C ASN A 461 -0.51 32.10 -16.91
N ASP A 462 -0.73 33.09 -16.04
CA ASP A 462 -0.29 34.48 -16.24
C ASP A 462 1.11 34.66 -15.63
N PRO A 463 2.17 34.84 -16.47
CA PRO A 463 3.53 34.98 -15.96
C PRO A 463 3.75 36.23 -15.12
N ILE A 464 2.95 37.30 -15.33
CA ILE A 464 3.06 38.55 -14.58
C ILE A 464 2.53 38.36 -13.16
N ASP A 465 1.30 37.84 -13.03
CA ASP A 465 0.71 37.49 -11.72
C ASP A 465 1.57 36.45 -10.99
N GLN A 466 2.12 35.44 -11.71
CA GLN A 466 2.98 34.44 -11.09
C GLN A 466 4.27 35.04 -10.51
N ARG A 467 4.90 35.96 -11.22
CA ARG A 467 6.11 36.66 -10.76
C ARG A 467 5.82 37.47 -9.50
N GLU A 468 4.69 38.20 -9.45
CA GLU A 468 4.27 38.94 -8.26
C GLU A 468 4.07 37.99 -7.05
N ARG A 469 3.48 36.82 -7.26
CA ARG A 469 3.27 35.84 -6.19
C ARG A 469 4.55 35.22 -5.69
N PHE A 470 5.49 34.92 -6.57
CA PHE A 470 6.81 34.44 -6.18
C PHE A 470 7.57 35.51 -5.38
N ALA A 471 7.51 36.77 -5.79
CA ALA A 471 8.11 37.88 -5.01
C ALA A 471 7.52 37.97 -3.60
N GLN A 472 6.21 37.72 -3.43
CA GLN A 472 5.59 37.67 -2.11
C GLN A 472 6.07 36.44 -1.31
N GLN A 473 6.26 35.29 -1.94
CA GLN A 473 6.81 34.09 -1.28
C GLN A 473 8.27 34.33 -0.84
N ASP A 474 9.11 34.96 -1.68
CA ASP A 474 10.47 35.33 -1.29
C ASP A 474 10.49 36.32 -0.11
N ALA A 475 9.53 37.25 -0.05
CA ALA A 475 9.37 38.14 1.09
C ALA A 475 8.95 37.39 2.37
N ASN A 476 8.07 36.41 2.27
CA ASN A 476 7.69 35.54 3.39
C ASN A 476 8.88 34.72 3.89
N ALA A 477 9.68 34.15 2.98
CA ALA A 477 10.91 33.44 3.32
C ALA A 477 11.90 34.35 4.08
N ALA A 478 12.10 35.59 3.59
CA ALA A 478 12.93 36.59 4.27
C ALA A 478 12.39 36.98 5.65
N ALA A 479 11.08 36.87 5.88
CA ALA A 479 10.44 37.09 7.17
C ALA A 479 10.46 35.88 8.11
N GLY A 480 11.12 34.76 7.69
CA GLY A 480 11.34 33.58 8.51
C GLY A 480 10.37 32.41 8.23
N ASP A 481 9.72 32.40 7.10
CA ASP A 481 8.93 31.27 6.64
C ASP A 481 9.81 30.25 5.92
N ASP A 482 10.24 29.20 6.63
CA ASP A 482 11.13 28.15 6.12
C ASP A 482 10.47 27.25 5.04
N GLU A 483 9.16 27.34 4.85
CA GLU A 483 8.37 26.55 3.89
C GLU A 483 7.98 27.37 2.66
N ALA A 484 8.25 28.67 2.64
CA ALA A 484 7.95 29.52 1.50
C ALA A 484 8.72 29.09 0.25
N GLN A 485 8.05 29.16 -0.90
CA GLN A 485 8.64 28.83 -2.20
C GLN A 485 9.59 29.95 -2.67
N HIS A 486 10.70 29.57 -3.28
CA HIS A 486 11.59 30.52 -3.93
C HIS A 486 11.22 30.73 -5.41
N THR A 487 11.51 31.93 -5.92
CA THR A 487 11.32 32.25 -7.34
C THR A 487 12.08 31.25 -8.24
N ASP A 488 11.36 30.66 -9.19
CA ASP A 488 11.89 29.80 -10.25
C ASP A 488 11.83 30.56 -11.58
N GLU A 489 12.96 31.18 -11.97
CA GLU A 489 13.05 31.97 -13.20
C GLU A 489 12.87 31.10 -14.45
N ASP A 490 13.30 29.83 -14.45
CA ASP A 490 13.10 28.94 -15.60
C ASP A 490 11.62 28.57 -15.77
N PHE A 491 10.89 28.38 -14.66
CA PHE A 491 9.44 28.20 -14.73
C PHE A 491 8.70 29.46 -15.21
N LEU A 492 9.11 30.64 -14.76
CA LEU A 492 8.54 31.92 -15.26
C LEU A 492 8.80 32.08 -16.75
N ASN A 493 10.01 31.80 -17.23
CA ASN A 493 10.32 31.80 -18.66
C ASN A 493 9.45 30.81 -19.45
N ALA A 494 9.17 29.62 -18.90
CA ALA A 494 8.26 28.67 -19.52
C ALA A 494 6.83 29.24 -19.63
N LEU A 495 6.32 29.89 -18.58
CA LEU A 495 5.01 30.57 -18.63
C LEU A 495 4.97 31.72 -19.66
N GLU A 496 6.06 32.49 -19.81
CA GLU A 496 6.18 33.55 -20.81
C GLU A 496 6.15 33.01 -22.27
N ILE A 497 6.60 31.76 -22.50
CA ILE A 497 6.44 31.08 -23.79
C ILE A 497 4.96 30.80 -24.08
N GLY A 498 4.18 30.56 -23.04
CA GLY A 498 2.73 30.38 -23.10
C GLY A 498 2.27 29.02 -22.59
N MET A 499 1.51 28.99 -21.52
CA MET A 499 0.84 27.81 -21.00
C MET A 499 -0.66 27.90 -21.28
N PRO A 500 -1.30 26.88 -21.88
CA PRO A 500 -2.74 26.87 -22.09
C PRO A 500 -3.50 26.86 -20.76
N PRO A 501 -4.81 27.19 -20.72
CA PRO A 501 -5.66 26.91 -19.57
C PRO A 501 -5.51 25.44 -19.18
N THR A 502 -5.21 25.17 -17.93
CA THR A 502 -4.82 23.84 -17.45
C THR A 502 -5.43 23.58 -16.08
N GLY A 503 -5.98 22.39 -15.86
CA GLY A 503 -6.29 21.87 -14.54
C GLY A 503 -5.20 20.93 -14.07
N GLY A 504 -4.78 21.06 -12.83
CA GLY A 504 -3.79 20.18 -12.18
C GLY A 504 -4.27 19.63 -10.85
N ILE A 505 -3.73 18.49 -10.46
CA ILE A 505 -4.09 17.82 -9.21
C ILE A 505 -2.96 16.93 -8.70
N GLY A 506 -2.74 16.97 -7.38
CA GLY A 506 -1.84 16.09 -6.66
C GLY A 506 -2.60 15.15 -5.72
N TYR A 507 -2.30 13.84 -5.78
CA TYR A 507 -2.91 12.81 -4.95
C TYR A 507 -1.90 12.17 -4.01
N GLY A 508 -2.24 12.12 -2.71
CA GLY A 508 -1.49 11.33 -1.73
C GLY A 508 -1.73 9.83 -1.91
N ILE A 509 -0.89 9.15 -2.69
CA ILE A 509 -1.09 7.72 -3.00
C ILE A 509 -1.03 6.85 -1.75
N ASP A 510 -0.16 7.15 -0.81
CA ASP A 510 -0.08 6.36 0.42
C ASP A 510 -1.36 6.48 1.25
N ARG A 511 -1.96 7.69 1.35
CA ARG A 511 -3.26 7.90 2.01
C ARG A 511 -4.40 7.16 1.29
N LEU A 512 -4.41 7.18 -0.04
CA LEU A 512 -5.38 6.42 -0.85
C LEU A 512 -5.26 4.91 -0.60
N VAL A 513 -4.04 4.40 -0.54
CA VAL A 513 -3.79 2.97 -0.22
C VAL A 513 -4.24 2.66 1.20
N MET A 514 -3.92 3.50 2.20
CA MET A 514 -4.41 3.32 3.57
C MET A 514 -5.93 3.19 3.62
N LEU A 515 -6.63 4.08 2.92
CA LEU A 515 -8.09 4.11 2.87
C LEU A 515 -8.68 2.83 2.24
N LEU A 516 -8.17 2.41 1.07
CA LEU A 516 -8.68 1.25 0.33
C LEU A 516 -8.23 -0.11 0.90
N THR A 517 -7.29 -0.12 1.85
CA THR A 517 -6.79 -1.35 2.50
C THR A 517 -7.13 -1.44 3.98
N ASP A 518 -7.88 -0.47 4.51
CA ASP A 518 -8.20 -0.36 5.94
C ASP A 518 -6.93 -0.39 6.83
N SER A 519 -5.92 0.39 6.43
CA SER A 519 -4.63 0.45 7.12
C SER A 519 -4.53 1.73 7.96
N PRO A 520 -4.34 1.65 9.29
CA PRO A 520 -4.44 2.82 10.19
C PRO A 520 -3.23 3.75 10.14
N ALA A 521 -2.08 3.29 9.64
CA ALA A 521 -0.86 4.08 9.60
C ALA A 521 -0.14 3.98 8.25
N ILE A 522 0.52 5.07 7.84
CA ILE A 522 1.31 5.12 6.60
C ILE A 522 2.40 4.04 6.57
N ARG A 523 2.97 3.67 7.72
CA ARG A 523 3.95 2.59 7.85
C ARG A 523 3.39 1.20 7.52
N ASP A 524 2.08 1.01 7.62
CA ASP A 524 1.43 -0.25 7.26
C ASP A 524 1.41 -0.46 5.74
N VAL A 525 1.39 0.63 4.98
CA VAL A 525 1.35 0.61 3.51
C VAL A 525 2.68 0.89 2.83
N LEU A 526 3.74 1.15 3.61
CA LEU A 526 5.12 1.25 3.14
C LEU A 526 5.86 -0.06 3.43
N LEU A 527 6.53 -0.64 2.43
CA LEU A 527 7.31 -1.88 2.62
C LEU A 527 8.43 -1.68 3.64
N PHE A 528 9.20 -0.60 3.49
CA PHE A 528 10.29 -0.24 4.39
C PHE A 528 10.13 1.23 4.79
N PRO A 529 9.33 1.52 5.83
CA PRO A 529 9.15 2.88 6.33
C PRO A 529 10.43 3.40 6.99
N THR A 530 10.58 4.72 7.01
CA THR A 530 11.67 5.35 7.76
C THR A 530 11.47 5.12 9.26
N MET A 531 12.49 4.56 9.90
CA MET A 531 12.47 4.22 11.32
C MET A 531 13.65 4.89 12.03
N LYS A 532 13.42 5.34 13.27
CA LYS A 532 14.51 5.84 14.12
C LYS A 532 15.55 4.73 14.33
N SER A 533 16.82 5.07 14.24
CA SER A 533 17.92 4.13 14.55
C SER A 533 17.79 3.60 15.98
N ILE A 534 18.04 2.29 16.18
CA ILE A 534 18.02 1.65 17.51
C ILE A 534 19.25 2.08 18.33
N ASP A 535 20.35 2.41 17.64
CA ASP A 535 21.65 2.69 18.27
C ASP A 535 21.89 4.19 18.52
N LYS A 536 20.83 5.02 18.50
CA LYS A 536 20.91 6.46 18.77
C LYS A 536 19.98 6.88 19.89
#